data_047718f868e84384435430766c87f4a3
#
_entry.id   047718f868e84384435430766c87f4a3
#
_cell.length_a   1.000
_cell.length_b   1.000
_cell.length_c   1.000
_cell.angle_alpha   90.00
_cell.angle_beta   90.00
_cell.angle_gamma   90.00
#
_symmetry.space_group_name_H-M   'P 1'
#
loop_
_entity.id
_entity.type
_entity.pdbx_description
1 polymer ?
#
loop_
_entity_poly.entity_id
_entity_poly.type
_entity_poly.pdbx_seq_one_letter_code
_entity_poly.pdbx_strand_id
1 'polypeptide(L)'
;MILRQLRDTEADAEAVWEVAAAAFGDSDALAGEADSGWPPQYVTTVRSRYRHLAATDPGGCWIAMDDGGMPVGAVLSSRREGTWGLSMFAVLPRAQGRGVGKELLAAALGYGRACLRGIIVGSENTRAAATYRQAGFTLHPAMRLRGTIDGDTKARLSPPDGAVHEGLARHRDLLDSVDRRLRGGAHGPDHELLCRQRHLLVVDDLAGSGYCYVAEDGKVELVAATSRRLAKRLLTAALLCLPEGTDARVASLTAEQQWAVDVGLEAGLEVSTGGYVCLRGMRPPEPYVPSSSFL
;
A
#
# COMPACT_ATOMS: atom_id res chain seq x y z
N MET A 1 -9.52 7.14 28.14
CA MET A 1 -9.11 6.45 26.90
C MET A 1 -8.08 5.36 27.22
N ILE A 2 -8.21 4.17 26.65
CA ILE A 2 -7.31 3.03 26.86
C ILE A 2 -6.79 2.56 25.51
N LEU A 3 -5.47 2.33 25.37
CA LEU A 3 -4.87 1.65 24.25
C LEU A 3 -4.76 0.15 24.57
N ARG A 4 -5.18 -0.70 23.64
CA ARG A 4 -4.93 -2.14 23.70
C ARG A 4 -4.40 -2.68 22.38
N GLN A 5 -3.66 -3.76 22.43
CA GLN A 5 -3.24 -4.46 21.22
C GLN A 5 -4.43 -5.04 20.46
N LEU A 6 -4.32 -4.99 19.13
CA LEU A 6 -5.27 -5.64 18.24
C LEU A 6 -5.03 -7.16 18.27
N ARG A 7 -6.12 -7.92 18.35
CA ARG A 7 -6.07 -9.40 18.30
C ARG A 7 -6.45 -9.89 16.90
N ASP A 8 -5.94 -11.04 16.51
CA ASP A 8 -6.37 -11.74 15.29
C ASP A 8 -7.75 -12.38 15.50
N THR A 9 -8.78 -11.52 15.54
CA THR A 9 -10.19 -11.93 15.63
C THR A 9 -11.05 -11.15 14.65
N GLU A 10 -12.17 -11.75 14.21
CA GLU A 10 -13.13 -11.05 13.36
C GLU A 10 -13.68 -9.78 14.02
N ALA A 11 -13.97 -9.86 15.32
CA ALA A 11 -14.52 -8.72 16.06
C ALA A 11 -13.54 -7.51 16.10
N ASP A 12 -12.24 -7.77 16.31
CA ASP A 12 -11.25 -6.70 16.30
C ASP A 12 -11.03 -6.16 14.86
N ALA A 13 -11.04 -7.01 13.84
CA ALA A 13 -10.94 -6.60 12.45
C ALA A 13 -12.16 -5.75 12.01
N GLU A 14 -13.36 -6.12 12.47
CA GLU A 14 -14.58 -5.31 12.25
C GLU A 14 -14.47 -3.95 12.91
N ALA A 15 -14.08 -3.90 14.19
CA ALA A 15 -13.92 -2.65 14.91
C ALA A 15 -12.91 -1.71 14.24
N VAL A 16 -11.81 -2.23 13.70
CA VAL A 16 -10.83 -1.46 12.93
C VAL A 16 -11.42 -0.99 11.61
N TRP A 17 -12.18 -1.85 10.92
CA TRP A 17 -12.87 -1.50 9.68
C TRP A 17 -13.85 -0.35 9.90
N GLU A 18 -14.71 -0.41 10.91
CA GLU A 18 -15.68 0.65 11.24
C GLU A 18 -14.98 1.99 11.50
N VAL A 19 -13.86 1.98 12.26
CA VAL A 19 -13.06 3.18 12.52
C VAL A 19 -12.47 3.72 11.22
N ALA A 20 -11.90 2.85 10.37
CA ALA A 20 -11.30 3.26 9.11
C ALA A 20 -12.34 3.80 8.13
N ALA A 21 -13.47 3.11 7.95
CA ALA A 21 -14.55 3.52 7.08
C ALA A 21 -15.13 4.90 7.49
N ALA A 22 -15.35 5.10 8.79
CA ALA A 22 -15.83 6.38 9.29
C ALA A 22 -14.79 7.52 9.23
N ALA A 23 -13.50 7.20 9.30
CA ALA A 23 -12.44 8.20 9.21
C ALA A 23 -12.07 8.59 7.77
N PHE A 24 -12.25 7.70 6.81
CA PHE A 24 -11.86 7.87 5.41
C PHE A 24 -13.04 7.94 4.43
N GLY A 25 -14.29 7.72 4.90
CA GLY A 25 -15.47 7.61 4.06
C GLY A 25 -15.72 8.80 3.12
N ASP A 26 -15.21 9.99 3.46
CA ASP A 26 -15.28 11.19 2.64
C ASP A 26 -14.00 11.47 1.84
N SER A 27 -13.00 10.59 1.89
CA SER A 27 -11.72 10.82 1.22
C SER A 27 -11.55 9.93 -0.01
N ASP A 28 -11.23 10.53 -1.15
CA ASP A 28 -10.89 9.89 -2.43
C ASP A 28 -9.86 8.74 -2.36
N ALA A 29 -9.14 8.65 -1.26
CA ALA A 29 -8.08 7.65 -1.06
C ALA A 29 -8.62 6.20 -0.98
N LEU A 30 -9.91 6.03 -0.63
CA LEU A 30 -10.59 4.73 -0.59
C LEU A 30 -11.83 4.70 -1.51
N ALA A 31 -12.26 5.84 -2.02
CA ALA A 31 -13.47 5.99 -2.80
C ALA A 31 -13.24 5.70 -4.29
N GLY A 32 -13.52 4.47 -4.69
CA GLY A 32 -14.20 4.29 -5.95
C GLY A 32 -15.69 4.18 -5.60
N GLU A 33 -16.50 5.19 -5.98
CA GLU A 33 -17.96 5.21 -5.84
C GLU A 33 -18.52 5.25 -4.40
N ALA A 34 -18.62 6.45 -3.84
CA ALA A 34 -19.18 6.71 -2.51
C ALA A 34 -20.70 6.56 -2.40
N ASP A 35 -21.41 6.15 -3.44
CA ASP A 35 -22.88 6.15 -3.45
C ASP A 35 -23.55 4.78 -3.21
N SER A 36 -22.80 3.68 -3.11
CA SER A 36 -23.37 2.33 -2.98
C SER A 36 -22.81 1.46 -1.85
N GLY A 37 -22.01 2.03 -0.93
CA GLY A 37 -21.34 1.24 0.10
C GLY A 37 -20.14 0.44 -0.45
N TRP A 38 -19.28 -0.01 0.44
CA TRP A 38 -18.08 -0.80 0.07
C TRP A 38 -18.48 -2.20 -0.41
N PRO A 39 -17.95 -2.69 -1.54
CA PRO A 39 -18.23 -4.05 -1.99
C PRO A 39 -17.86 -5.08 -0.90
N PRO A 40 -18.70 -6.09 -0.61
CA PRO A 40 -18.43 -7.08 0.45
C PRO A 40 -17.07 -7.77 0.31
N GLN A 41 -16.66 -8.04 -0.92
CA GLN A 41 -15.35 -8.64 -1.21
C GLN A 41 -14.18 -7.73 -0.84
N TYR A 42 -14.31 -6.41 -1.06
CA TYR A 42 -13.33 -5.43 -0.63
C TYR A 42 -13.21 -5.40 0.90
N VAL A 43 -14.34 -5.35 1.62
CA VAL A 43 -14.37 -5.38 3.09
C VAL A 43 -13.67 -6.64 3.62
N THR A 44 -14.00 -7.80 3.06
CA THR A 44 -13.37 -9.09 3.43
C THR A 44 -11.86 -9.05 3.22
N THR A 45 -11.40 -8.52 2.08
CA THR A 45 -9.97 -8.38 1.76
C THR A 45 -9.25 -7.48 2.76
N VAL A 46 -9.85 -6.33 3.09
CA VAL A 46 -9.27 -5.38 4.05
C VAL A 46 -9.24 -5.97 5.47
N ARG A 47 -10.30 -6.62 5.92
CA ARG A 47 -10.35 -7.26 7.25
C ARG A 47 -9.34 -8.39 7.37
N SER A 48 -9.15 -9.20 6.33
CA SER A 48 -8.12 -10.24 6.33
C SER A 48 -6.70 -9.66 6.45
N ARG A 49 -6.43 -8.47 5.86
CA ARG A 49 -5.18 -7.73 6.06
C ARG A 49 -4.99 -7.29 7.51
N TYR A 50 -6.04 -6.77 8.16
CA TYR A 50 -5.97 -6.36 9.56
C TYR A 50 -5.65 -7.54 10.47
N ARG A 51 -6.28 -8.68 10.25
CA ARG A 51 -6.01 -9.92 10.96
C ARG A 51 -4.58 -10.42 10.73
N HIS A 52 -4.11 -10.41 9.47
CA HIS A 52 -2.75 -10.78 9.13
C HIS A 52 -1.72 -9.93 9.90
N LEU A 53 -1.88 -8.60 9.91
CA LEU A 53 -0.99 -7.71 10.64
C LEU A 53 -1.09 -7.91 12.16
N ALA A 54 -2.28 -8.14 12.70
CA ALA A 54 -2.45 -8.45 14.11
C ALA A 54 -1.74 -9.76 14.52
N ALA A 55 -1.72 -10.75 13.62
CA ALA A 55 -1.02 -12.02 13.83
C ALA A 55 0.49 -11.91 13.68
N THR A 56 0.97 -11.22 12.62
CA THR A 56 2.42 -11.13 12.30
C THR A 56 3.15 -10.05 13.09
N ASP A 57 2.45 -8.97 13.47
CA ASP A 57 3.00 -7.77 14.11
C ASP A 57 2.14 -7.28 15.30
N PRO A 58 1.84 -8.14 16.29
CA PRO A 58 0.93 -7.77 17.39
C PRO A 58 1.40 -6.54 18.17
N GLY A 59 2.70 -6.34 18.31
CA GLY A 59 3.27 -5.15 18.95
C GLY A 59 3.13 -3.85 18.15
N GLY A 60 2.85 -3.95 16.85
CA GLY A 60 2.67 -2.83 15.93
C GLY A 60 1.20 -2.45 15.68
N CYS A 61 0.25 -3.22 16.19
CA CYS A 61 -1.17 -3.08 15.93
C CYS A 61 -1.95 -2.75 17.20
N TRP A 62 -2.57 -1.56 17.23
CA TRP A 62 -3.25 -1.04 18.43
C TRP A 62 -4.60 -0.43 18.07
N ILE A 63 -5.53 -0.52 19.02
CA ILE A 63 -6.83 0.11 18.98
C ILE A 63 -7.01 1.00 20.22
N ALA A 64 -7.52 2.20 20.01
CA ALA A 64 -7.88 3.14 21.09
C ALA A 64 -9.36 3.01 21.41
N MET A 65 -9.67 2.80 22.68
CA MET A 65 -11.02 2.69 23.21
C MET A 65 -11.34 3.94 24.04
N ASP A 66 -12.52 4.51 23.89
CA ASP A 66 -13.00 5.56 24.78
C ASP A 66 -13.41 5.04 26.18
N ASP A 67 -13.86 5.93 27.05
CA ASP A 67 -14.26 5.56 28.43
C ASP A 67 -15.54 4.71 28.44
N GLY A 68 -16.32 4.70 27.38
CA GLY A 68 -17.46 3.80 27.15
C GLY A 68 -17.09 2.44 26.56
N GLY A 69 -15.80 2.20 26.30
CA GLY A 69 -15.31 0.96 25.69
C GLY A 69 -15.57 0.87 24.18
N MET A 70 -15.82 2.00 23.50
CA MET A 70 -16.03 2.03 22.05
C MET A 70 -14.73 2.35 21.30
N PRO A 71 -14.47 1.70 20.15
CA PRO A 71 -13.31 2.02 19.32
C PRO A 71 -13.38 3.44 18.79
N VAL A 72 -12.31 4.22 18.95
CA VAL A 72 -12.22 5.60 18.46
C VAL A 72 -11.01 5.88 17.59
N GLY A 73 -10.09 4.94 17.48
CA GLY A 73 -8.94 5.02 16.60
C GLY A 73 -8.19 3.71 16.54
N ALA A 74 -7.42 3.52 15.48
CA ALA A 74 -6.58 2.35 15.31
C ALA A 74 -5.31 2.68 14.53
N VAL A 75 -4.25 1.90 14.78
CA VAL A 75 -2.99 1.93 14.04
C VAL A 75 -2.51 0.51 13.79
N LEU A 76 -2.11 0.23 12.56
CA LEU A 76 -1.50 -1.03 12.16
C LEU A 76 -0.18 -0.73 11.48
N SER A 77 0.88 -1.33 11.99
CA SER A 77 2.21 -1.20 11.44
C SER A 77 2.93 -2.55 11.41
N SER A 78 3.79 -2.72 10.44
CA SER A 78 4.61 -3.91 10.26
C SER A 78 6.08 -3.62 10.53
N ARG A 79 6.85 -4.68 10.80
CA ARG A 79 8.31 -4.63 10.88
C ARG A 79 8.90 -5.78 10.06
N ARG A 80 9.60 -5.43 9.01
CA ARG A 80 10.19 -6.36 8.04
C ARG A 80 11.67 -6.07 7.85
N GLU A 81 12.55 -6.94 8.33
CA GLU A 81 14.02 -6.85 8.14
C GLU A 81 14.60 -5.45 8.36
N GLY A 82 14.21 -4.78 9.46
CA GLY A 82 14.70 -3.44 9.80
C GLY A 82 14.02 -2.29 9.06
N THR A 83 12.96 -2.56 8.32
CA THR A 83 12.04 -1.56 7.76
C THR A 83 10.72 -1.59 8.53
N TRP A 84 10.27 -0.44 9.00
CA TRP A 84 8.97 -0.26 9.62
C TRP A 84 7.99 0.38 8.62
N GLY A 85 6.79 -0.18 8.51
CA GLY A 85 5.75 0.30 7.62
C GLY A 85 4.47 0.64 8.37
N LEU A 86 3.80 1.75 8.01
CA LEU A 86 2.50 2.14 8.55
C LEU A 86 1.38 1.75 7.57
N SER A 87 0.77 0.61 7.79
CA SER A 87 -0.28 0.06 6.91
C SER A 87 -1.64 0.75 7.05
N MET A 88 -2.01 1.17 8.27
CA MET A 88 -3.26 1.88 8.53
C MET A 88 -3.13 2.77 9.77
N PHE A 89 -3.72 3.95 9.71
CA PHE A 89 -3.80 4.89 10.84
C PHE A 89 -5.04 5.75 10.72
N ALA A 90 -5.99 5.54 11.61
CA ALA A 90 -7.26 6.23 11.59
C ALA A 90 -7.69 6.65 13.00
N VAL A 91 -8.33 7.81 13.09
CA VAL A 91 -8.98 8.33 14.31
C VAL A 91 -10.32 8.93 13.89
N LEU A 92 -11.39 8.49 14.55
CA LEU A 92 -12.72 9.00 14.28
C LEU A 92 -12.78 10.53 14.39
N PRO A 93 -13.51 11.24 13.50
CA PRO A 93 -13.59 12.71 13.51
C PRO A 93 -13.92 13.27 14.89
N ARG A 94 -14.85 12.68 15.63
CA ARG A 94 -15.24 13.08 16.98
C ARG A 94 -14.15 12.92 18.05
N ALA A 95 -13.12 12.13 17.80
CA ALA A 95 -12.01 11.86 18.72
C ALA A 95 -10.72 12.58 18.32
N GLN A 96 -10.69 13.25 17.16
CA GLN A 96 -9.53 14.03 16.73
C GLN A 96 -9.29 15.25 17.61
N GLY A 97 -8.03 15.73 17.64
CA GLY A 97 -7.65 16.88 18.46
C GLY A 97 -7.49 16.59 19.98
N ARG A 98 -7.76 15.35 20.42
CA ARG A 98 -7.69 14.93 21.83
C ARG A 98 -6.43 14.11 22.18
N GLY A 99 -5.44 14.07 21.27
CA GLY A 99 -4.19 13.33 21.50
C GLY A 99 -4.23 11.84 21.08
N VAL A 100 -5.41 11.28 20.75
CA VAL A 100 -5.58 9.86 20.39
C VAL A 100 -4.60 9.42 19.30
N GLY A 101 -4.50 10.18 18.21
CA GLY A 101 -3.59 9.85 17.11
C GLY A 101 -2.12 9.90 17.53
N LYS A 102 -1.74 10.84 18.38
CA LYS A 102 -0.36 10.94 18.90
C LYS A 102 0.02 9.70 19.72
N GLU A 103 -0.86 9.25 20.58
CA GLU A 103 -0.61 8.06 21.42
C GLU A 103 -0.58 6.78 20.59
N LEU A 104 -1.51 6.60 19.64
CA LEU A 104 -1.51 5.47 18.71
C LEU A 104 -0.22 5.42 17.89
N LEU A 105 0.17 6.54 17.26
CA LEU A 105 1.40 6.58 16.48
C LEU A 105 2.65 6.36 17.32
N ALA A 106 2.67 6.88 18.57
CA ALA A 106 3.78 6.65 19.49
C ALA A 106 3.93 5.15 19.85
N ALA A 107 2.81 4.45 20.07
CA ALA A 107 2.81 3.01 20.32
C ALA A 107 3.36 2.22 19.11
N ALA A 108 2.90 2.54 17.89
CA ALA A 108 3.37 1.90 16.66
C ALA A 108 4.87 2.20 16.37
N LEU A 109 5.32 3.44 16.59
CA LEU A 109 6.73 3.82 16.46
C LEU A 109 7.61 3.16 17.53
N GLY A 110 7.07 2.95 18.73
CA GLY A 110 7.73 2.18 19.79
C GLY A 110 8.06 0.75 19.36
N TYR A 111 7.14 0.12 18.63
CA TYR A 111 7.39 -1.19 18.01
C TYR A 111 8.49 -1.14 16.95
N GLY A 112 8.51 -0.08 16.13
CA GLY A 112 9.49 0.14 15.07
C GLY A 112 10.80 0.80 15.51
N ARG A 113 11.04 1.00 16.82
CA ARG A 113 12.20 1.78 17.32
C ARG A 113 13.58 1.23 16.90
N ALA A 114 13.69 -0.08 16.68
CA ALA A 114 14.90 -0.74 16.22
C ALA A 114 15.06 -0.76 14.68
N CYS A 115 14.08 -0.25 13.95
CA CYS A 115 14.13 -0.20 12.50
C CYS A 115 14.93 1.02 12.03
N LEU A 116 15.87 0.78 11.12
CA LEU A 116 16.69 1.82 10.50
C LEU A 116 15.89 2.64 9.49
N ARG A 117 14.87 2.02 8.89
CA ARG A 117 14.05 2.60 7.82
C ARG A 117 12.59 2.66 8.24
N GLY A 118 11.89 3.63 7.68
CA GLY A 118 10.44 3.72 7.85
C GLY A 118 9.78 4.24 6.59
N ILE A 119 8.60 3.68 6.26
CA ILE A 119 7.80 4.06 5.10
C ILE A 119 6.33 4.22 5.50
N ILE A 120 5.68 5.26 4.99
CA ILE A 120 4.25 5.54 5.14
C ILE A 120 3.73 6.00 3.78
N VAL A 121 2.62 5.46 3.34
CA VAL A 121 1.80 6.05 2.27
C VAL A 121 0.69 6.84 2.93
N GLY A 122 0.77 8.16 2.85
CA GLY A 122 -0.15 9.09 3.50
C GLY A 122 -1.04 9.81 2.50
N SER A 123 -2.26 10.15 2.94
CA SER A 123 -3.19 10.99 2.20
C SER A 123 -2.75 12.47 2.18
N GLU A 124 -3.51 13.31 1.50
CA GLU A 124 -3.31 14.79 1.45
C GLU A 124 -3.67 15.50 2.77
N ASN A 125 -4.08 14.75 3.80
CA ASN A 125 -4.48 15.31 5.09
C ASN A 125 -3.31 16.02 5.78
N THR A 126 -3.41 17.35 5.92
CA THR A 126 -2.36 18.19 6.50
C THR A 126 -2.01 17.82 7.94
N ARG A 127 -2.98 17.37 8.74
CA ARG A 127 -2.73 16.96 10.14
C ARG A 127 -1.90 15.67 10.20
N ALA A 128 -2.23 14.72 9.32
CA ALA A 128 -1.45 13.49 9.20
C ALA A 128 -0.02 13.80 8.72
N ALA A 129 0.14 14.63 7.69
CA ALA A 129 1.43 15.08 7.19
C ALA A 129 2.28 15.76 8.28
N ALA A 130 1.70 16.68 9.06
CA ALA A 130 2.38 17.33 10.19
C ALA A 130 2.81 16.31 11.25
N THR A 131 1.96 15.32 11.55
CA THR A 131 2.25 14.26 12.52
C THR A 131 3.42 13.40 12.05
N TYR A 132 3.47 13.02 10.78
CA TYR A 132 4.58 12.24 10.20
C TYR A 132 5.89 13.06 10.17
N ARG A 133 5.82 14.34 9.85
CA ARG A 133 6.98 15.24 9.94
C ARG A 133 7.55 15.32 11.36
N GLN A 134 6.69 15.47 12.36
CA GLN A 134 7.10 15.49 13.77
C GLN A 134 7.72 14.16 14.21
N ALA A 135 7.29 13.05 13.59
CA ALA A 135 7.87 11.72 13.82
C ALA A 135 9.19 11.46 13.04
N GLY A 136 9.72 12.49 12.34
CA GLY A 136 11.01 12.42 11.64
C GLY A 136 10.96 11.88 10.22
N PHE A 137 9.77 11.79 9.61
CA PHE A 137 9.63 11.37 8.21
C PHE A 137 9.79 12.56 7.25
N THR A 138 10.45 12.35 6.14
CA THR A 138 10.49 13.27 4.99
C THR A 138 9.28 13.00 4.10
N LEU A 139 8.55 14.05 3.71
CA LEU A 139 7.40 13.95 2.81
C LEU A 139 7.87 14.06 1.36
N HIS A 140 7.53 13.07 0.55
CA HIS A 140 7.73 13.08 -0.89
C HIS A 140 6.35 13.18 -1.55
N PRO A 141 6.01 14.28 -2.25
CA PRO A 141 4.76 14.39 -2.99
C PRO A 141 4.60 13.22 -3.95
N ALA A 142 3.39 12.68 -4.05
CA ALA A 142 3.11 11.54 -4.88
C ALA A 142 2.10 11.88 -5.98
N MET A 143 2.22 11.19 -7.10
CA MET A 143 1.28 11.20 -8.21
C MET A 143 0.50 9.88 -8.24
N ARG A 144 -0.62 9.90 -8.93
CA ARG A 144 -1.43 8.72 -9.26
C ARG A 144 -1.85 8.78 -10.73
N LEU A 145 -2.02 7.60 -11.29
CA LEU A 145 -2.55 7.36 -12.63
C LEU A 145 -3.90 6.68 -12.48
N ARG A 146 -4.90 7.11 -13.25
CA ARG A 146 -6.22 6.50 -13.28
C ARG A 146 -6.83 6.57 -14.68
N GLY A 147 -7.56 5.54 -15.06
CA GLY A 147 -8.33 5.53 -16.30
C GLY A 147 -8.90 4.15 -16.59
N THR A 148 -9.87 4.10 -17.48
CA THR A 148 -10.54 2.86 -17.88
C THR A 148 -9.69 2.12 -18.91
N ILE A 149 -9.50 0.83 -18.71
CA ILE A 149 -8.85 -0.05 -19.70
C ILE A 149 -9.87 -0.41 -20.77
N ASP A 150 -9.63 0.01 -21.99
CA ASP A 150 -10.43 -0.29 -23.17
C ASP A 150 -9.53 -0.79 -24.33
N GLY A 151 -10.14 -1.06 -25.48
CA GLY A 151 -9.40 -1.50 -26.66
C GLY A 151 -8.37 -0.47 -27.14
N ASP A 152 -8.70 0.82 -27.05
CA ASP A 152 -7.80 1.91 -27.44
C ASP A 152 -6.60 2.01 -26.50
N THR A 153 -6.83 1.88 -25.18
CA THR A 153 -5.78 1.81 -24.15
C THR A 153 -4.82 0.68 -24.44
N LYS A 154 -5.33 -0.53 -24.72
CA LYS A 154 -4.50 -1.70 -25.05
C LYS A 154 -3.75 -1.53 -26.35
N ALA A 155 -4.35 -0.89 -27.36
CA ALA A 155 -3.71 -0.64 -28.65
C ALA A 155 -2.60 0.41 -28.59
N ARG A 156 -2.65 1.37 -27.65
CA ARG A 156 -1.59 2.37 -27.44
C ARG A 156 -0.36 1.81 -26.78
N LEU A 157 -0.54 0.86 -25.85
CA LEU A 157 0.56 0.26 -25.13
C LEU A 157 1.43 -0.60 -26.07
N SER A 158 2.71 -0.28 -26.11
CA SER A 158 3.70 -1.13 -26.78
C SER A 158 3.77 -2.48 -26.07
N PRO A 159 3.81 -3.61 -26.81
CA PRO A 159 3.98 -4.92 -26.17
C PRO A 159 5.20 -4.97 -25.26
N PRO A 160 5.15 -5.70 -24.14
CA PRO A 160 6.30 -5.88 -23.27
C PRO A 160 7.53 -6.38 -24.03
N ASP A 161 8.69 -5.79 -23.79
CA ASP A 161 9.95 -6.07 -24.50
C ASP A 161 10.61 -7.40 -24.10
N GLY A 162 9.86 -8.34 -23.56
CA GLY A 162 10.27 -9.65 -23.14
C GLY A 162 9.17 -10.38 -22.35
N ALA A 163 9.45 -11.61 -21.97
CA ALA A 163 8.49 -12.45 -21.28
C ALA A 163 8.15 -11.93 -19.89
N VAL A 164 6.86 -12.00 -19.54
CA VAL A 164 6.33 -11.83 -18.19
C VAL A 164 5.53 -13.09 -17.88
N HIS A 165 5.76 -13.66 -16.73
CA HIS A 165 5.16 -14.93 -16.33
C HIS A 165 4.20 -14.73 -15.18
N GLU A 166 3.21 -15.59 -15.08
CA GLU A 166 2.39 -15.69 -13.87
C GLU A 166 3.25 -16.16 -12.70
N GLY A 167 3.21 -15.40 -11.61
CA GLY A 167 3.93 -15.70 -10.40
C GLY A 167 3.17 -16.67 -9.50
N LEU A 168 3.91 -17.43 -8.71
CA LEU A 168 3.39 -18.42 -7.76
C LEU A 168 4.14 -18.30 -6.44
N ALA A 169 3.62 -18.90 -5.38
CA ALA A 169 4.24 -18.90 -4.04
C ALA A 169 5.71 -19.38 -4.03
N ARG A 170 6.11 -20.25 -4.97
CA ARG A 170 7.51 -20.69 -5.12
C ARG A 170 8.49 -19.57 -5.49
N HIS A 171 8.02 -18.43 -6.00
CA HIS A 171 8.88 -17.30 -6.36
C HIS A 171 9.25 -16.42 -5.15
N ARG A 172 8.85 -16.81 -3.95
CA ARG A 172 9.04 -16.06 -2.71
C ARG A 172 10.47 -15.55 -2.53
N ASP A 173 11.47 -16.40 -2.72
CA ASP A 173 12.89 -16.04 -2.52
C ASP A 173 13.34 -14.96 -3.51
N LEU A 174 12.84 -15.00 -4.75
CA LEU A 174 13.07 -13.97 -5.75
C LEU A 174 12.45 -12.64 -5.32
N LEU A 175 11.19 -12.64 -4.88
CA LEU A 175 10.49 -11.44 -4.46
C LEU A 175 11.22 -10.80 -3.26
N ASP A 176 11.53 -11.59 -2.24
CA ASP A 176 12.27 -11.14 -1.05
C ASP A 176 13.66 -10.58 -1.41
N SER A 177 14.35 -11.17 -2.41
CA SER A 177 15.64 -10.69 -2.90
C SER A 177 15.54 -9.32 -3.59
N VAL A 178 14.53 -9.13 -4.45
CA VAL A 178 14.24 -7.85 -5.11
C VAL A 178 13.91 -6.76 -4.08
N ASP A 179 13.10 -7.07 -3.08
CA ASP A 179 12.75 -6.16 -1.99
C ASP A 179 13.98 -5.71 -1.21
N ARG A 180 14.82 -6.64 -0.77
CA ARG A 180 16.05 -6.31 -0.02
C ARG A 180 16.93 -5.35 -0.81
N ARG A 181 17.04 -5.56 -2.12
CA ARG A 181 17.83 -4.70 -3.00
C ARG A 181 17.27 -3.29 -3.11
N LEU A 182 15.94 -3.12 -3.17
CA LEU A 182 15.29 -1.84 -3.44
C LEU A 182 14.96 -1.06 -2.17
N ARG A 183 14.31 -1.72 -1.21
CA ARG A 183 13.81 -1.09 0.01
C ARG A 183 14.59 -1.47 1.28
N GLY A 184 15.54 -2.38 1.15
CA GLY A 184 16.44 -2.79 2.22
C GLY A 184 15.84 -3.80 3.21
N GLY A 185 14.69 -4.39 2.90
CA GLY A 185 14.05 -5.43 3.69
C GLY A 185 12.95 -6.11 2.88
N ALA A 186 12.85 -7.43 2.98
CA ALA A 186 11.81 -8.20 2.33
C ALA A 186 10.43 -7.89 2.92
N HIS A 187 9.35 -8.05 2.15
CA HIS A 187 7.98 -8.02 2.69
C HIS A 187 7.69 -9.25 3.55
N GLY A 188 8.45 -10.33 3.36
CA GLY A 188 8.33 -11.50 4.20
C GLY A 188 6.93 -12.13 4.14
N PRO A 189 6.26 -12.38 5.30
CA PRO A 189 4.97 -13.07 5.34
C PRO A 189 3.86 -12.36 4.55
N ASP A 190 4.02 -11.07 4.24
CA ASP A 190 3.01 -10.30 3.52
C ASP A 190 2.82 -10.80 2.07
N HIS A 191 3.87 -11.37 1.46
CA HIS A 191 3.78 -12.01 0.13
C HIS A 191 2.79 -13.17 0.10
N GLU A 192 2.62 -13.91 1.21
CA GLU A 192 1.67 -15.03 1.26
C GLU A 192 0.22 -14.53 1.14
N LEU A 193 -0.09 -13.42 1.79
CA LEU A 193 -1.42 -12.83 1.69
C LEU A 193 -1.62 -12.16 0.32
N LEU A 194 -0.62 -11.44 -0.16
CA LEU A 194 -0.65 -10.82 -1.49
C LEU A 194 -0.86 -11.86 -2.60
N CYS A 195 -0.14 -12.98 -2.59
CA CYS A 195 -0.32 -14.08 -3.57
C CYS A 195 -1.72 -14.70 -3.53
N ARG A 196 -2.40 -14.69 -2.39
CA ARG A 196 -3.78 -15.18 -2.28
C ARG A 196 -4.83 -14.20 -2.76
N GLN A 197 -4.53 -12.90 -2.74
CA GLN A 197 -5.50 -11.83 -2.98
C GLN A 197 -5.27 -11.07 -4.28
N ARG A 198 -4.14 -11.26 -4.92
CA ARG A 198 -3.70 -10.49 -6.08
C ARG A 198 -3.13 -11.41 -7.14
N HIS A 199 -3.27 -11.00 -8.38
CA HIS A 199 -2.54 -11.60 -9.47
C HIS A 199 -1.07 -11.19 -9.41
N LEU A 200 -0.18 -12.16 -9.39
CA LEU A 200 1.27 -11.94 -9.35
C LEU A 200 1.87 -12.13 -10.74
N LEU A 201 2.58 -11.12 -11.21
CA LEU A 201 3.40 -11.16 -12.42
C LEU A 201 4.88 -11.15 -12.03
N VAL A 202 5.70 -11.94 -12.71
CA VAL A 202 7.13 -12.08 -12.42
C VAL A 202 7.95 -12.01 -13.71
N VAL A 203 9.10 -11.36 -13.63
CA VAL A 203 10.17 -11.38 -14.61
C VAL A 203 11.42 -11.87 -13.91
N ASP A 204 12.09 -12.87 -14.51
CA ASP A 204 13.38 -13.37 -14.06
C ASP A 204 14.16 -13.84 -15.29
N ASP A 205 15.08 -13.00 -15.77
CA ASP A 205 15.90 -13.26 -16.94
C ASP A 205 17.33 -12.71 -16.76
N LEU A 206 18.16 -12.82 -17.78
CA LEU A 206 19.54 -12.31 -17.75
C LEU A 206 19.65 -10.79 -17.54
N ALA A 207 18.56 -10.03 -17.78
CA ALA A 207 18.52 -8.58 -17.54
C ALA A 207 18.20 -8.24 -16.09
N GLY A 208 17.79 -9.21 -15.28
CA GLY A 208 17.46 -9.07 -13.87
C GLY A 208 16.09 -9.64 -13.51
N SER A 209 15.61 -9.26 -12.34
CA SER A 209 14.39 -9.80 -11.75
C SER A 209 13.44 -8.70 -11.32
N GLY A 210 12.15 -9.02 -11.25
CA GLY A 210 11.13 -8.12 -10.75
C GLY A 210 9.77 -8.80 -10.63
N TYR A 211 8.84 -8.10 -9.98
CA TYR A 211 7.48 -8.58 -9.80
C TYR A 211 6.47 -7.45 -9.71
N CYS A 212 5.22 -7.77 -9.96
CA CYS A 212 4.08 -6.87 -9.84
C CYS A 212 2.88 -7.62 -9.26
N TYR A 213 2.22 -7.02 -8.27
CA TYR A 213 0.91 -7.46 -7.81
C TYR A 213 -0.17 -6.54 -8.38
N VAL A 214 -1.17 -7.12 -9.00
CA VAL A 214 -2.33 -6.39 -9.53
C VAL A 214 -3.63 -7.01 -9.02
N ALA A 215 -4.56 -6.17 -8.61
CA ALA A 215 -5.88 -6.59 -8.16
C ALA A 215 -6.86 -6.70 -9.32
N GLU A 216 -7.87 -7.55 -9.20
CA GLU A 216 -8.94 -7.70 -10.19
C GLU A 216 -9.72 -6.39 -10.43
N ASP A 217 -9.81 -5.53 -9.40
CA ASP A 217 -10.46 -4.20 -9.48
C ASP A 217 -9.59 -3.13 -10.16
N GLY A 218 -8.47 -3.51 -10.77
CA GLY A 218 -7.58 -2.65 -11.54
C GLY A 218 -6.51 -1.92 -10.73
N LYS A 219 -6.44 -2.12 -9.43
CA LYS A 219 -5.36 -1.51 -8.62
C LYS A 219 -4.05 -2.24 -8.84
N VAL A 220 -3.02 -1.54 -9.32
CA VAL A 220 -1.64 -2.00 -9.24
C VAL A 220 -1.17 -1.80 -7.80
N GLU A 221 -1.06 -2.92 -7.07
CA GLU A 221 -0.81 -2.90 -5.62
C GLU A 221 0.66 -2.63 -5.29
N LEU A 222 1.59 -3.23 -6.05
CA LEU A 222 3.02 -3.12 -5.82
C LEU A 222 3.79 -3.49 -7.08
N VAL A 223 4.82 -2.71 -7.43
CA VAL A 223 5.79 -3.05 -8.49
C VAL A 223 7.20 -2.90 -7.92
N ALA A 224 8.03 -3.90 -8.12
CA ALA A 224 9.44 -3.89 -7.73
C ALA A 224 10.29 -4.58 -8.80
N ALA A 225 11.35 -3.94 -9.28
CA ALA A 225 12.23 -4.54 -10.28
C ALA A 225 13.67 -4.05 -10.14
N THR A 226 14.63 -4.85 -10.58
CA THR A 226 16.06 -4.51 -10.49
C THR A 226 16.50 -3.46 -11.52
N SER A 227 15.63 -3.10 -12.47
CA SER A 227 15.86 -2.02 -13.43
C SER A 227 14.54 -1.37 -13.87
N ARG A 228 14.60 -0.08 -14.30
CA ARG A 228 13.44 0.65 -14.85
C ARG A 228 12.84 -0.05 -16.09
N ARG A 229 13.67 -0.68 -16.91
CA ARG A 229 13.21 -1.46 -18.09
C ARG A 229 12.30 -2.61 -17.68
N LEU A 230 12.69 -3.38 -16.67
CA LEU A 230 11.87 -4.49 -16.15
C LEU A 230 10.62 -3.98 -15.44
N ALA A 231 10.70 -2.85 -14.75
CA ALA A 231 9.55 -2.23 -14.10
C ALA A 231 8.50 -1.76 -15.14
N LYS A 232 8.94 -1.12 -16.25
CA LYS A 232 8.06 -0.76 -17.38
C LYS A 232 7.41 -2.02 -17.97
N ARG A 233 8.20 -3.07 -18.23
CA ARG A 233 7.70 -4.36 -18.74
C ARG A 233 6.59 -4.94 -17.85
N LEU A 234 6.81 -4.97 -16.53
CA LEU A 234 5.85 -5.48 -15.56
C LEU A 234 4.57 -4.63 -15.49
N LEU A 235 4.72 -3.31 -15.43
CA LEU A 235 3.57 -2.41 -15.37
C LEU A 235 2.74 -2.47 -16.66
N THR A 236 3.39 -2.49 -17.83
CA THR A 236 2.71 -2.66 -19.12
C THR A 236 1.94 -3.99 -19.17
N ALA A 237 2.58 -5.10 -18.78
CA ALA A 237 1.91 -6.39 -18.70
C ALA A 237 0.74 -6.38 -17.71
N ALA A 238 0.89 -5.73 -16.56
CA ALA A 238 -0.17 -5.58 -15.57
C ALA A 238 -1.40 -4.84 -16.13
N LEU A 239 -1.19 -3.74 -16.87
CA LEU A 239 -2.29 -3.00 -17.51
C LEU A 239 -2.94 -3.82 -18.64
N LEU A 240 -2.15 -4.51 -19.45
CA LEU A 240 -2.65 -5.34 -20.57
C LEU A 240 -3.45 -6.57 -20.09
N CYS A 241 -3.16 -7.13 -18.92
CA CYS A 241 -3.88 -8.28 -18.39
C CYS A 241 -5.23 -7.93 -17.76
N LEU A 242 -5.51 -6.64 -17.49
CA LEU A 242 -6.78 -6.21 -16.94
C LEU A 242 -7.91 -6.40 -17.97
N PRO A 243 -9.11 -6.84 -17.54
CA PRO A 243 -10.30 -6.88 -18.39
C PRO A 243 -10.66 -5.50 -18.93
N GLU A 244 -11.28 -5.46 -20.10
CA GLU A 244 -11.88 -4.21 -20.61
C GLU A 244 -12.99 -3.72 -19.70
N GLY A 245 -13.11 -2.38 -19.56
CA GLY A 245 -14.02 -1.73 -18.61
C GLY A 245 -13.45 -1.59 -17.19
N THR A 246 -12.27 -2.16 -16.89
CA THR A 246 -11.65 -2.03 -15.56
C THR A 246 -11.07 -0.63 -15.37
N ASP A 247 -11.31 -0.04 -14.18
CA ASP A 247 -10.72 1.23 -13.75
C ASP A 247 -9.30 0.99 -13.21
N ALA A 248 -8.29 1.15 -14.05
CA ALA A 248 -6.89 0.97 -13.68
C ALA A 248 -6.41 2.10 -12.78
N ARG A 249 -5.67 1.74 -11.72
CA ARG A 249 -5.15 2.68 -10.72
C ARG A 249 -3.72 2.32 -10.34
N VAL A 250 -2.81 3.28 -10.52
CA VAL A 250 -1.42 3.18 -10.05
C VAL A 250 -1.16 4.39 -9.17
N ALA A 251 -0.79 4.19 -7.92
CA ALA A 251 -0.64 5.30 -6.96
C ALA A 251 0.74 5.33 -6.30
N SER A 252 0.96 6.35 -5.46
CA SER A 252 2.20 6.51 -4.68
C SER A 252 3.45 6.69 -5.54
N LEU A 253 3.30 7.32 -6.70
CA LEU A 253 4.39 7.59 -7.63
C LEU A 253 5.13 8.86 -7.21
N THR A 254 6.30 8.73 -6.60
CA THR A 254 7.18 9.88 -6.32
C THR A 254 7.88 10.36 -7.61
N ALA A 255 8.63 11.45 -7.52
CA ALA A 255 9.37 12.00 -8.67
C ALA A 255 10.34 11.00 -9.33
N GLU A 256 10.80 10.01 -8.59
CA GLU A 256 11.70 8.96 -9.08
C GLU A 256 10.98 7.95 -10.00
N GLN A 257 9.64 7.89 -9.95
CA GLN A 257 8.85 6.90 -10.70
C GLN A 257 8.35 7.43 -12.06
N GLN A 258 9.11 8.33 -12.74
CA GLN A 258 8.74 8.85 -14.07
C GLN A 258 8.54 7.73 -15.09
N TRP A 259 9.25 6.62 -14.95
CA TRP A 259 9.08 5.44 -15.79
C TRP A 259 7.64 4.87 -15.74
N ALA A 260 6.97 4.94 -14.58
CA ALA A 260 5.58 4.51 -14.42
C ALA A 260 4.60 5.54 -14.99
N VAL A 261 4.92 6.83 -14.84
CA VAL A 261 4.16 7.93 -15.46
C VAL A 261 4.18 7.81 -16.98
N ASP A 262 5.34 7.53 -17.58
CA ASP A 262 5.46 7.30 -19.02
C ASP A 262 4.52 6.19 -19.51
N VAL A 263 4.52 5.01 -18.82
CA VAL A 263 3.64 3.88 -19.18
C VAL A 263 2.16 4.26 -19.05
N GLY A 264 1.79 4.98 -17.96
CA GLY A 264 0.42 5.43 -17.77
C GLY A 264 -0.05 6.42 -18.84
N LEU A 265 0.79 7.38 -19.22
CA LEU A 265 0.49 8.34 -20.28
C LEU A 265 0.40 7.66 -21.65
N GLU A 266 1.28 6.70 -21.96
CA GLU A 266 1.19 5.88 -23.16
C GLU A 266 -0.15 5.12 -23.21
N ALA A 267 -0.59 4.58 -22.07
CA ALA A 267 -1.89 3.93 -21.92
C ALA A 267 -3.08 4.91 -22.01
N GLY A 268 -2.84 6.23 -21.96
CA GLY A 268 -3.90 7.25 -21.92
C GLY A 268 -4.54 7.43 -20.57
N LEU A 269 -3.87 7.00 -19.49
CA LEU A 269 -4.35 7.24 -18.12
C LEU A 269 -4.13 8.70 -17.71
N GLU A 270 -5.02 9.23 -16.90
CA GLU A 270 -4.91 10.56 -16.33
C GLU A 270 -3.92 10.60 -15.17
N VAL A 271 -3.08 11.65 -15.15
CA VAL A 271 -2.14 11.92 -14.05
C VAL A 271 -2.76 12.95 -13.10
N SER A 272 -2.74 12.66 -11.82
CA SER A 272 -3.11 13.62 -10.78
C SER A 272 -2.17 13.52 -9.56
N THR A 273 -2.21 14.51 -8.68
CA THR A 273 -1.51 14.44 -7.39
C THR A 273 -2.31 13.60 -6.40
N GLY A 274 -1.64 12.99 -5.41
CA GLY A 274 -2.33 12.16 -4.43
C GLY A 274 -1.47 11.83 -3.20
N GLY A 275 -1.49 12.70 -2.19
CA GLY A 275 -0.85 12.45 -0.91
C GLY A 275 0.68 12.42 -0.95
N TYR A 276 1.25 11.61 -0.08
CA TYR A 276 2.70 11.59 0.14
C TYR A 276 3.21 10.16 0.36
N VAL A 277 4.39 9.86 -0.16
CA VAL A 277 5.24 8.79 0.36
C VAL A 277 6.16 9.42 1.42
N CYS A 278 6.01 8.99 2.67
CA CYS A 278 6.78 9.55 3.77
C CYS A 278 7.87 8.55 4.17
N LEU A 279 9.12 9.00 4.18
CA LEU A 279 10.28 8.13 4.37
C LEU A 279 11.15 8.58 5.55
N ARG A 280 11.71 7.63 6.26
CA ARG A 280 12.68 7.87 7.33
C ARG A 280 13.86 6.89 7.15
N GLY A 281 15.11 7.43 7.19
CA GLY A 281 16.32 6.62 7.07
C GLY A 281 16.53 5.92 5.72
N MET A 282 15.80 6.37 4.68
CA MET A 282 15.93 5.86 3.31
C MET A 282 15.54 6.91 2.28
N ARG A 283 15.99 6.75 1.05
CA ARG A 283 15.51 7.49 -0.13
C ARG A 283 14.32 6.76 -0.75
N PRO A 284 13.52 7.42 -1.61
CA PRO A 284 12.51 6.71 -2.38
C PRO A 284 13.14 5.52 -3.12
N PRO A 285 12.64 4.30 -2.88
CA PRO A 285 13.12 3.13 -3.63
C PRO A 285 12.83 3.30 -5.12
N GLU A 286 13.72 2.81 -5.97
CA GLU A 286 13.59 2.95 -7.43
C GLU A 286 14.27 1.78 -8.15
N PRO A 287 13.60 1.21 -9.18
CA PRO A 287 12.18 1.41 -9.57
C PRO A 287 11.22 0.63 -8.67
N TYR A 288 10.31 1.34 -8.05
CA TYR A 288 9.43 0.76 -7.03
C TYR A 288 8.12 1.53 -6.89
N VAL A 289 7.00 0.83 -6.93
CA VAL A 289 5.68 1.37 -6.56
C VAL A 289 5.26 0.71 -5.25
N PRO A 290 5.21 1.44 -4.14
CA PRO A 290 4.88 0.86 -2.84
C PRO A 290 3.41 0.45 -2.77
N SER A 291 3.13 -0.69 -2.13
CA SER A 291 1.79 -0.98 -1.65
C SER A 291 1.39 0.02 -0.57
N SER A 292 0.15 0.52 -0.60
CA SER A 292 -0.39 1.30 0.51
C SER A 292 -0.77 0.44 1.72
N SER A 293 -0.78 -0.87 1.54
CA SER A 293 -1.28 -1.85 2.50
C SER A 293 -0.16 -2.60 3.22
N PHE A 294 0.93 -2.87 2.51
CA PHE A 294 2.10 -3.59 2.99
C PHE A 294 3.37 -2.80 2.65
N LEU A 295 3.95 -2.20 3.65
CA LEU A 295 5.05 -1.23 3.55
C LEU A 295 6.34 -1.75 4.20
#